data_2151b1a46f42d383daf5b693db852f5b
#
_entry.id   2151b1a46f42d383daf5b693db852f5b
#
_cell.length_a   1.000
_cell.length_b   1.000
_cell.length_c   1.000
_cell.angle_alpha   90.00
_cell.angle_beta   90.00
_cell.angle_gamma   90.00
#
_symmetry.space_group_name_H-M   'P 1'
#
loop_
_entity.id
_entity.type
_entity.pdbx_description
1 polymer ?
#
loop_
_entity_poly.entity_id
_entity_poly.type
_entity_poly.pdbx_seq_one_letter_code
_entity_poly.pdbx_strand_id
1 'polypeptide(L)'
;MKKSILFFAAFCIFQSLFCAELTARFVTVEAAKKDTVEESIEYLKSNAKTISNPAEKRAVYIFLASLLEQMAFFDEAQKYYAMAAGISASDAQGMPKKTNEQIVLDAVRCALSSGDFATADSYLNSAVRNSKDETVQAYIKLYSQWSELCKANSASDINEPILMLQAYSKMDSMECVRSSIFLTLWYLTGDKNYASEIEKFYPSSVEAAIVKGDVQLLPTPFWFFVPKTGEAEQGTGTFTLSEYDAKDDSINQNDANSENETKTTKWQLGLFKTESNAKLLLDEVVKKGFDAYITSEKRASGTVYYIVLVREDKTGNVAERLRSAGYDCYAVD
;
A
#
# COMPACT_ATOMS: atom_id res chain seq x y z
N MET A 1 27.46 -60.66 30.74
CA MET A 1 26.47 -59.61 30.90
C MET A 1 27.02 -58.16 30.98
N LYS A 2 28.29 -57.87 30.75
CA LYS A 2 28.85 -56.50 30.82
C LYS A 2 29.07 -55.81 29.47
N LYS A 3 28.87 -56.49 28.33
CA LYS A 3 29.05 -55.91 26.98
C LYS A 3 27.78 -55.36 26.35
N SER A 4 26.57 -55.69 26.83
CA SER A 4 25.30 -55.20 26.27
C SER A 4 24.88 -53.84 26.81
N ILE A 5 25.38 -53.41 27.96
CA ILE A 5 25.04 -52.12 28.59
C ILE A 5 25.76 -50.95 27.91
N LEU A 6 26.96 -51.20 27.34
CA LEU A 6 27.74 -50.15 26.67
C LEU A 6 27.17 -49.76 25.31
N PHE A 7 26.42 -50.67 24.64
CA PHE A 7 25.83 -50.41 23.34
C PHE A 7 24.53 -49.59 23.43
N PHE A 8 23.81 -49.69 24.55
CA PHE A 8 22.58 -48.94 24.77
C PHE A 8 22.84 -47.48 25.18
N ALA A 9 23.95 -47.21 25.90
CA ALA A 9 24.34 -45.84 26.26
C ALA A 9 24.87 -45.05 25.07
N ALA A 10 25.52 -45.70 24.08
CA ALA A 10 25.99 -45.04 22.86
C ALA A 10 24.84 -44.68 21.89
N PHE A 11 23.73 -45.42 21.94
CA PHE A 11 22.56 -45.13 21.06
C PHE A 11 21.69 -43.96 21.57
N CYS A 12 21.68 -43.72 22.89
CA CYS A 12 20.96 -42.56 23.46
C CYS A 12 21.69 -41.23 23.29
N ILE A 13 23.01 -41.23 23.05
CA ILE A 13 23.80 -40.02 22.83
C ILE A 13 23.69 -39.51 21.37
N PHE A 14 23.27 -40.38 20.43
CA PHE A 14 23.16 -40.02 19.00
C PHE A 14 21.80 -39.44 18.59
N GLN A 15 20.79 -39.42 19.48
CA GLN A 15 19.48 -38.84 19.23
C GLN A 15 19.35 -37.38 19.71
N SER A 16 20.38 -36.78 20.26
CA SER A 16 20.38 -35.34 20.60
C SER A 16 20.97 -34.44 19.51
N LEU A 17 21.11 -34.97 18.28
CA LEU A 17 21.73 -34.24 17.19
C LEU A 17 20.69 -33.82 16.16
N PHE A 18 20.61 -32.52 16.01
CA PHE A 18 20.01 -31.78 14.91
C PHE A 18 18.48 -31.63 14.92
N CYS A 19 17.97 -30.95 15.92
CA CYS A 19 16.99 -29.92 15.55
C CYS A 19 17.80 -28.73 14.99
N ALA A 20 18.09 -28.73 13.72
CA ALA A 20 18.69 -27.55 13.07
C ALA A 20 17.74 -26.39 13.33
N GLU A 21 18.20 -25.42 14.11
CA GLU A 21 17.39 -24.23 14.40
C GLU A 21 17.01 -23.57 13.07
N LEU A 22 15.71 -23.34 12.84
CA LEU A 22 15.22 -22.73 11.62
C LEU A 22 15.77 -21.31 11.50
N THR A 23 16.62 -21.08 10.51
CA THR A 23 17.15 -19.75 10.22
C THR A 23 16.20 -18.96 9.31
N ALA A 24 16.17 -17.63 9.48
CA ALA A 24 15.39 -16.75 8.63
C ALA A 24 15.76 -16.91 7.14
N ARG A 25 17.06 -17.00 6.87
CA ARG A 25 17.55 -17.23 5.49
C ARG A 25 16.98 -18.51 4.88
N PHE A 26 16.97 -19.62 5.63
CA PHE A 26 16.39 -20.87 5.13
C PHE A 26 14.89 -20.70 4.86
N VAL A 27 14.16 -20.15 5.83
CA VAL A 27 12.71 -19.97 5.74
C VAL A 27 12.32 -19.05 4.57
N THR A 28 13.05 -17.95 4.37
CA THR A 28 12.74 -17.01 3.26
C THR A 28 13.08 -17.59 1.89
N VAL A 29 14.16 -18.36 1.77
CA VAL A 29 14.51 -19.06 0.53
C VAL A 29 13.49 -20.15 0.19
N GLU A 30 13.03 -20.92 1.18
CA GLU A 30 11.98 -21.92 0.95
C GLU A 30 10.61 -21.29 0.63
N ALA A 31 10.30 -20.14 1.22
CA ALA A 31 9.12 -19.37 0.86
C ALA A 31 9.15 -18.93 -0.61
N ALA A 32 10.30 -18.45 -1.09
CA ALA A 32 10.46 -17.99 -2.48
C ALA A 32 10.35 -19.12 -3.53
N LYS A 33 10.36 -20.38 -3.12
CA LYS A 33 10.18 -21.55 -4.00
C LYS A 33 8.72 -22.00 -4.11
N LYS A 34 7.80 -21.38 -3.38
CA LYS A 34 6.38 -21.73 -3.44
C LYS A 34 5.78 -21.35 -4.79
N ASP A 35 4.78 -22.09 -5.22
CA ASP A 35 4.16 -21.89 -6.53
C ASP A 35 3.34 -20.59 -6.58
N THR A 36 2.82 -20.13 -5.44
CA THR A 36 2.03 -18.90 -5.33
C THR A 36 2.52 -18.01 -4.19
N VAL A 37 2.20 -16.72 -4.28
CA VAL A 37 2.52 -15.75 -3.22
C VAL A 37 1.73 -16.03 -1.94
N GLU A 38 0.51 -16.49 -2.06
CA GLU A 38 -0.35 -16.90 -0.95
C GLU A 38 0.27 -18.06 -0.17
N GLU A 39 0.78 -19.07 -0.87
CA GLU A 39 1.50 -20.20 -0.25
C GLU A 39 2.79 -19.73 0.44
N SER A 40 3.53 -18.78 -0.17
CA SER A 40 4.70 -18.15 0.43
C SER A 40 4.36 -17.45 1.75
N ILE A 41 3.28 -16.66 1.76
CA ILE A 41 2.79 -15.94 2.94
C ILE A 41 2.41 -16.92 4.05
N GLU A 42 1.62 -17.95 3.75
CA GLU A 42 1.20 -18.94 4.74
C GLU A 42 2.39 -19.74 5.28
N TYR A 43 3.35 -20.09 4.42
CA TYR A 43 4.58 -20.75 4.84
C TYR A 43 5.39 -19.88 5.80
N LEU A 44 5.55 -18.59 5.48
CA LEU A 44 6.24 -17.62 6.35
C LEU A 44 5.52 -17.45 7.69
N LYS A 45 4.19 -17.28 7.68
CA LYS A 45 3.36 -17.13 8.88
C LYS A 45 3.48 -18.35 9.82
N SER A 46 3.45 -19.56 9.25
CA SER A 46 3.52 -20.79 10.03
C SER A 46 4.92 -20.99 10.65
N ASN A 47 5.98 -20.76 9.88
CA ASN A 47 7.35 -20.92 10.36
C ASN A 47 7.75 -19.83 11.38
N ALA A 48 7.31 -18.58 11.19
CA ALA A 48 7.55 -17.50 12.14
C ALA A 48 7.03 -17.82 13.56
N LYS A 49 5.97 -18.63 13.69
CA LYS A 49 5.45 -19.07 15.00
C LYS A 49 6.38 -20.05 15.70
N THR A 50 7.10 -20.88 14.94
CA THR A 50 7.93 -21.97 15.48
C THR A 50 9.37 -21.54 15.76
N ILE A 51 9.86 -20.45 15.15
CA ILE A 51 11.20 -19.93 15.39
C ILE A 51 11.32 -19.41 16.81
N SER A 52 12.25 -19.98 17.57
CA SER A 52 12.54 -19.59 18.97
C SER A 52 13.58 -18.47 19.07
N ASN A 53 14.56 -18.44 18.15
CA ASN A 53 15.60 -17.43 18.12
C ASN A 53 15.01 -16.04 17.78
N PRO A 54 15.15 -15.03 18.67
CA PRO A 54 14.55 -13.72 18.45
C PRO A 54 15.07 -12.99 17.20
N ALA A 55 16.36 -13.12 16.89
CA ALA A 55 16.95 -12.48 15.71
C ALA A 55 16.38 -13.06 14.41
N GLU A 56 16.28 -14.39 14.34
CA GLU A 56 15.72 -15.09 13.19
C GLU A 56 14.22 -14.80 13.04
N LYS A 57 13.46 -14.82 14.13
CA LYS A 57 12.03 -14.47 14.13
C LYS A 57 11.79 -13.04 13.64
N ARG A 58 12.57 -12.08 14.16
CA ARG A 58 12.53 -10.68 13.74
C ARG A 58 12.76 -10.55 12.24
N ALA A 59 13.77 -11.23 11.70
CA ALA A 59 14.09 -11.19 10.27
C ALA A 59 12.98 -11.80 9.40
N VAL A 60 12.35 -12.90 9.83
CA VAL A 60 11.20 -13.48 9.11
C VAL A 60 9.99 -12.54 9.13
N TYR A 61 9.72 -11.86 10.25
CA TYR A 61 8.64 -10.87 10.30
C TYR A 61 8.89 -9.68 9.37
N ILE A 62 10.14 -9.17 9.29
CA ILE A 62 10.50 -8.09 8.35
C ILE A 62 10.26 -8.54 6.90
N PHE A 63 10.70 -9.76 6.55
CA PHE A 63 10.53 -10.29 5.20
C PHE A 63 9.05 -10.49 4.85
N LEU A 64 8.28 -11.09 5.76
CA LEU A 64 6.84 -11.28 5.58
C LEU A 64 6.11 -9.94 5.44
N ALA A 65 6.44 -8.95 6.28
CA ALA A 65 5.87 -7.62 6.19
C ALA A 65 6.17 -6.96 4.84
N SER A 66 7.42 -7.06 4.36
CA SER A 66 7.80 -6.52 3.05
C SER A 66 7.05 -7.19 1.90
N LEU A 67 6.84 -8.51 1.95
CA LEU A 67 6.06 -9.22 0.96
C LEU A 67 4.59 -8.79 0.96
N LEU A 68 3.99 -8.68 2.15
CA LEU A 68 2.61 -8.21 2.31
C LEU A 68 2.44 -6.76 1.84
N GLU A 69 3.42 -5.89 2.10
CA GLU A 69 3.43 -4.51 1.61
C GLU A 69 3.44 -4.46 0.07
N GLN A 70 4.30 -5.27 -0.58
CA GLN A 70 4.35 -5.36 -2.03
C GLN A 70 3.03 -5.84 -2.65
N MET A 71 2.27 -6.64 -1.89
CA MET A 71 0.93 -7.12 -2.28
C MET A 71 -0.20 -6.18 -1.88
N ALA A 72 0.12 -4.97 -1.39
CA ALA A 72 -0.84 -3.99 -0.88
C ALA A 72 -1.69 -4.46 0.32
N PHE A 73 -1.25 -5.48 1.04
CA PHE A 73 -1.86 -5.91 2.31
C PHE A 73 -1.31 -5.06 3.47
N PHE A 74 -1.50 -3.74 3.38
CA PHE A 74 -0.86 -2.78 4.27
C PHE A 74 -1.18 -2.98 5.75
N ASP A 75 -2.43 -3.31 6.08
CA ASP A 75 -2.85 -3.54 7.48
C ASP A 75 -2.12 -4.74 8.11
N GLU A 76 -1.89 -5.80 7.33
CA GLU A 76 -1.11 -6.95 7.81
C GLU A 76 0.38 -6.63 7.84
N ALA A 77 0.90 -5.98 6.80
CA ALA A 77 2.30 -5.56 6.73
C ALA A 77 2.67 -4.70 7.94
N GLN A 78 1.85 -3.70 8.27
CA GLN A 78 2.02 -2.83 9.42
C GLN A 78 2.13 -3.63 10.73
N LYS A 79 1.25 -4.62 10.94
CA LYS A 79 1.29 -5.48 12.14
C LYS A 79 2.59 -6.27 12.25
N TYR A 80 3.05 -6.88 11.14
CA TYR A 80 4.29 -7.65 11.17
C TYR A 80 5.53 -6.77 11.32
N TYR A 81 5.57 -5.57 10.74
CA TYR A 81 6.62 -4.60 11.02
C TYR A 81 6.62 -4.19 12.50
N ALA A 82 5.47 -3.90 13.08
CA ALA A 82 5.35 -3.57 14.50
C ALA A 82 5.81 -4.74 15.42
N MET A 83 5.43 -5.98 15.07
CA MET A 83 5.91 -7.17 15.79
C MET A 83 7.43 -7.31 15.69
N ALA A 84 8.02 -7.08 14.53
CA ALA A 84 9.46 -7.12 14.32
C ALA A 84 10.19 -6.04 15.14
N ALA A 85 9.69 -4.80 15.13
CA ALA A 85 10.24 -3.69 15.90
C ALA A 85 10.17 -3.92 17.42
N GLY A 86 9.16 -4.67 17.89
CA GLY A 86 9.01 -5.06 19.29
C GLY A 86 10.02 -6.11 19.77
N ILE A 87 10.75 -6.79 18.85
CA ILE A 87 11.74 -7.78 19.19
C ILE A 87 13.11 -7.11 19.38
N SER A 88 13.59 -7.07 20.63
CA SER A 88 14.94 -6.58 20.95
C SER A 88 15.98 -7.67 20.63
N ALA A 89 16.48 -7.66 19.40
CA ALA A 89 17.49 -8.59 18.92
C ALA A 89 18.40 -7.94 17.88
N SER A 90 19.59 -8.51 17.68
CA SER A 90 20.46 -8.18 16.55
C SER A 90 19.87 -8.67 15.24
N ASP A 91 20.44 -8.23 14.12
CA ASP A 91 20.07 -8.74 12.81
C ASP A 91 20.50 -10.22 12.67
N ALA A 92 19.65 -11.01 11.99
CA ALA A 92 19.97 -12.40 11.69
C ALA A 92 21.05 -12.49 10.61
N GLN A 93 21.88 -13.52 10.69
CA GLN A 93 23.00 -13.70 9.76
C GLN A 93 22.51 -13.92 8.32
N GLY A 94 23.03 -13.13 7.39
CA GLY A 94 22.70 -13.24 5.97
C GLY A 94 21.34 -12.63 5.60
N MET A 95 20.70 -11.91 6.51
CA MET A 95 19.50 -11.14 6.29
C MET A 95 19.80 -9.63 6.19
N PRO A 96 18.95 -8.83 5.52
CA PRO A 96 19.09 -7.37 5.48
C PRO A 96 19.09 -6.78 6.88
N LYS A 97 19.99 -5.80 7.11
CA LYS A 97 20.09 -5.09 8.38
C LYS A 97 19.09 -3.94 8.42
N LYS A 98 18.33 -3.85 9.51
CA LYS A 98 17.44 -2.72 9.80
C LYS A 98 17.43 -2.39 11.29
N THR A 99 17.52 -1.12 11.63
CA THR A 99 17.30 -0.67 13.01
C THR A 99 15.83 -0.80 13.39
N ASN A 100 15.52 -0.82 14.68
CA ASN A 100 14.13 -0.83 15.13
C ASN A 100 13.38 0.44 14.67
N GLU A 101 14.06 1.59 14.65
CA GLU A 101 13.49 2.85 14.18
C GLU A 101 13.11 2.77 12.69
N GLN A 102 13.97 2.20 11.85
CA GLN A 102 13.66 1.97 10.42
C GLN A 102 12.46 1.04 10.24
N ILE A 103 12.36 -0.02 11.04
CA ILE A 103 11.22 -0.94 10.98
C ILE A 103 9.92 -0.25 11.43
N VAL A 104 9.99 0.62 12.46
CA VAL A 104 8.84 1.44 12.86
C VAL A 104 8.42 2.38 11.74
N LEU A 105 9.37 3.01 11.03
CA LEU A 105 9.03 3.85 9.86
C LEU A 105 8.39 3.05 8.72
N ASP A 106 8.80 1.79 8.50
CA ASP A 106 8.11 0.90 7.55
C ASP A 106 6.65 0.63 7.99
N ALA A 107 6.42 0.42 9.30
CA ALA A 107 5.07 0.28 9.85
C ALA A 107 4.24 1.56 9.69
N VAL A 108 4.83 2.74 9.90
CA VAL A 108 4.19 4.04 9.66
C VAL A 108 3.78 4.18 8.19
N ARG A 109 4.69 3.86 7.26
CA ARG A 109 4.40 3.91 5.82
C ARG A 109 3.22 3.02 5.45
N CYS A 110 3.16 1.81 5.97
CA CYS A 110 2.04 0.90 5.74
C CYS A 110 0.74 1.43 6.34
N ALA A 111 0.77 1.98 7.56
CA ALA A 111 -0.41 2.59 8.20
C ALA A 111 -0.94 3.77 7.36
N LEU A 112 -0.06 4.66 6.88
CA LEU A 112 -0.43 5.74 5.98
C LEU A 112 -1.00 5.22 4.65
N SER A 113 -0.43 4.16 4.09
CA SER A 113 -0.90 3.56 2.83
C SER A 113 -2.28 2.88 2.97
N SER A 114 -2.69 2.49 4.18
CA SER A 114 -4.06 2.01 4.47
C SER A 114 -5.02 3.12 4.91
N GLY A 115 -4.55 4.35 5.06
CA GLY A 115 -5.34 5.47 5.56
C GLY A 115 -5.48 5.50 7.10
N ASP A 116 -4.73 4.66 7.82
CA ASP A 116 -4.72 4.65 9.30
C ASP A 116 -3.71 5.68 9.85
N PHE A 117 -4.04 6.96 9.67
CA PHE A 117 -3.20 8.06 10.16
C PHE A 117 -3.11 8.10 11.69
N ALA A 118 -4.11 7.57 12.40
CA ALA A 118 -4.09 7.54 13.87
C ALA A 118 -2.98 6.61 14.40
N THR A 119 -2.84 5.41 13.82
CA THR A 119 -1.75 4.49 14.12
C THR A 119 -0.40 5.08 13.69
N ALA A 120 -0.33 5.70 12.50
CA ALA A 120 0.89 6.35 12.01
C ALA A 120 1.37 7.44 12.99
N ASP A 121 0.48 8.33 13.43
CA ASP A 121 0.78 9.40 14.41
C ASP A 121 1.24 8.82 15.76
N SER A 122 0.62 7.75 16.22
CA SER A 122 1.01 7.09 17.46
C SER A 122 2.47 6.62 17.42
N TYR A 123 2.89 6.00 16.31
CA TYR A 123 4.28 5.56 16.15
C TYR A 123 5.25 6.74 16.00
N LEU A 124 4.92 7.74 15.17
CA LEU A 124 5.74 8.94 14.97
C LEU A 124 5.97 9.71 16.26
N ASN A 125 4.94 9.81 17.10
CA ASN A 125 4.99 10.57 18.35
C ASN A 125 5.57 9.81 19.55
N SER A 126 5.69 8.49 19.47
CA SER A 126 6.17 7.68 20.59
C SER A 126 7.48 6.95 20.29
N ALA A 127 7.49 6.06 19.31
CA ALA A 127 8.57 5.10 19.13
C ALA A 127 9.84 5.70 18.52
N VAL A 128 9.70 6.67 17.59
CA VAL A 128 10.84 7.25 16.83
C VAL A 128 11.07 8.72 17.09
N ARG A 129 10.17 9.40 17.79
CA ARG A 129 10.19 10.88 18.01
C ARG A 129 11.56 11.43 18.42
N ASN A 130 12.26 10.73 19.30
CA ASN A 130 13.52 11.19 19.89
C ASN A 130 14.76 10.58 19.22
N SER A 131 14.62 10.02 18.02
CA SER A 131 15.75 9.46 17.27
C SER A 131 16.85 10.50 17.08
N LYS A 132 18.10 10.04 17.14
CA LYS A 132 19.29 10.85 16.86
C LYS A 132 19.81 10.63 15.41
N ASP A 133 19.21 9.71 14.69
CA ASP A 133 19.54 9.42 13.30
C ASP A 133 18.87 10.49 12.40
N GLU A 134 19.69 11.22 11.64
CA GLU A 134 19.21 12.27 10.76
C GLU A 134 18.28 11.75 9.67
N THR A 135 18.55 10.56 9.14
CA THR A 135 17.68 9.90 8.15
C THR A 135 16.33 9.58 8.74
N VAL A 136 16.29 9.02 9.95
CA VAL A 136 15.05 8.76 10.67
C VAL A 136 14.26 10.05 10.90
N GLN A 137 14.95 11.13 11.30
CA GLN A 137 14.31 12.44 11.50
C GLN A 137 13.74 13.03 10.19
N ALA A 138 14.40 12.80 9.06
CA ALA A 138 13.88 13.23 7.76
C ALA A 138 12.58 12.48 7.40
N TYR A 139 12.55 11.16 7.58
CA TYR A 139 11.33 10.36 7.36
C TYR A 139 10.21 10.75 8.33
N ILE A 140 10.50 11.04 9.61
CA ILE A 140 9.48 11.50 10.57
C ILE A 140 8.81 12.78 10.06
N LYS A 141 9.59 13.75 9.60
CA LYS A 141 9.07 15.00 9.04
C LYS A 141 8.20 14.76 7.79
N LEU A 142 8.68 13.92 6.86
CA LEU A 142 7.92 13.58 5.66
C LEU A 142 6.61 12.88 6.01
N TYR A 143 6.66 11.83 6.82
CA TYR A 143 5.48 11.03 7.17
C TYR A 143 4.48 11.79 8.04
N SER A 144 4.94 12.75 8.85
CA SER A 144 4.03 13.67 9.56
C SER A 144 3.21 14.50 8.58
N GLN A 145 3.83 15.01 7.49
CA GLN A 145 3.07 15.73 6.46
C GLN A 145 2.13 14.81 5.67
N TRP A 146 2.56 13.58 5.40
CA TRP A 146 1.68 12.59 4.77
C TRP A 146 0.49 12.23 5.67
N SER A 147 0.69 12.17 7.00
CA SER A 147 -0.42 11.99 7.95
C SER A 147 -1.41 13.15 7.90
N GLU A 148 -0.94 14.39 7.85
CA GLU A 148 -1.81 15.56 7.68
C GLU A 148 -2.57 15.52 6.34
N LEU A 149 -1.92 15.09 5.25
CA LEU A 149 -2.58 14.87 3.97
C LEU A 149 -3.67 13.80 4.04
N CYS A 150 -3.46 12.72 4.82
CA CYS A 150 -4.48 11.68 5.06
C CYS A 150 -5.73 12.21 5.79
N LYS A 151 -5.55 13.23 6.64
CA LYS A 151 -6.64 13.85 7.42
C LYS A 151 -7.42 14.88 6.62
N ALA A 152 -6.90 15.31 5.45
CA ALA A 152 -7.51 16.35 4.64
C ALA A 152 -8.89 15.92 4.14
N ASN A 153 -9.89 16.77 4.37
CA ASN A 153 -11.26 16.59 3.90
C ASN A 153 -11.62 17.56 2.77
N SER A 154 -10.77 18.54 2.51
CA SER A 154 -10.97 19.56 1.48
C SER A 154 -9.64 19.99 0.85
N ALA A 155 -9.72 20.64 -0.31
CA ALA A 155 -8.53 21.18 -0.98
C ALA A 155 -7.83 22.27 -0.14
N SER A 156 -8.52 22.98 0.75
CA SER A 156 -7.90 23.95 1.66
C SER A 156 -7.03 23.29 2.73
N ASP A 157 -7.36 22.06 3.15
CA ASP A 157 -6.67 21.38 4.24
C ASP A 157 -5.27 20.93 3.84
N ILE A 158 -5.01 20.79 2.54
CA ILE A 158 -3.69 20.38 2.02
C ILE A 158 -2.70 21.55 1.85
N ASN A 159 -3.14 22.81 2.00
CA ASN A 159 -2.28 23.98 1.77
C ASN A 159 -1.10 24.03 2.75
N GLU A 160 -1.34 23.81 4.03
CA GLU A 160 -0.28 23.83 5.05
C GLU A 160 0.72 22.68 4.85
N PRO A 161 0.32 21.41 4.67
CA PRO A 161 1.25 20.34 4.30
C PRO A 161 2.06 20.63 3.03
N ILE A 162 1.48 21.21 1.99
CA ILE A 162 2.20 21.62 0.76
C ILE A 162 3.29 22.63 1.09
N LEU A 163 2.96 23.70 1.83
CA LEU A 163 3.96 24.73 2.21
C LEU A 163 5.08 24.12 3.05
N MET A 164 4.78 23.22 3.97
CA MET A 164 5.77 22.51 4.77
C MET A 164 6.66 21.62 3.91
N LEU A 165 6.10 20.85 2.98
CA LEU A 165 6.87 20.02 2.05
C LEU A 165 7.76 20.88 1.14
N GLN A 166 7.28 22.03 0.67
CA GLN A 166 8.07 22.99 -0.10
C GLN A 166 9.24 23.56 0.72
N ALA A 167 9.04 23.83 2.00
CA ALA A 167 10.13 24.24 2.89
C ALA A 167 11.14 23.12 3.09
N TYR A 168 10.67 21.90 3.35
CA TYR A 168 11.53 20.73 3.54
C TYR A 168 12.35 20.38 2.30
N SER A 169 11.81 20.55 1.10
CA SER A 169 12.53 20.27 -0.15
C SER A 169 13.81 21.11 -0.32
N LYS A 170 13.92 22.24 0.40
CA LYS A 170 15.07 23.15 0.36
C LYS A 170 16.11 22.89 1.46
N MET A 171 15.82 21.97 2.39
CA MET A 171 16.70 21.67 3.53
C MET A 171 17.68 20.54 3.17
N ASP A 172 18.98 20.72 3.44
CA ASP A 172 19.98 19.67 3.21
C ASP A 172 19.73 18.41 4.03
N SER A 173 19.22 18.57 5.26
CA SER A 173 18.85 17.44 6.13
C SER A 173 17.72 16.57 5.60
N MET A 174 17.03 16.99 4.54
CA MET A 174 15.93 16.25 3.89
C MET A 174 16.36 15.58 2.59
N GLU A 175 17.65 15.58 2.25
CA GLU A 175 18.18 15.04 0.99
C GLU A 175 17.72 13.59 0.74
N CYS A 176 17.75 12.73 1.76
CA CYS A 176 17.41 11.32 1.64
C CYS A 176 15.93 11.05 1.32
N VAL A 177 15.05 12.04 1.49
CA VAL A 177 13.61 11.95 1.21
C VAL A 177 13.13 12.99 0.19
N ARG A 178 14.05 13.78 -0.38
CA ARG A 178 13.71 14.92 -1.26
C ARG A 178 12.99 14.48 -2.54
N SER A 179 13.40 13.36 -3.14
CA SER A 179 12.70 12.80 -4.30
C SER A 179 11.24 12.48 -4.00
N SER A 180 10.97 11.87 -2.84
CA SER A 180 9.60 11.57 -2.39
C SER A 180 8.81 12.84 -2.06
N ILE A 181 9.45 13.88 -1.53
CA ILE A 181 8.83 15.20 -1.32
C ILE A 181 8.43 15.80 -2.68
N PHE A 182 9.33 15.83 -3.66
CA PHE A 182 9.03 16.36 -4.99
C PHE A 182 7.93 15.57 -5.69
N LEU A 183 7.93 14.24 -5.59
CA LEU A 183 6.86 13.40 -6.15
C LEU A 183 5.50 13.74 -5.52
N THR A 184 5.46 13.92 -4.20
CA THR A 184 4.25 14.32 -3.48
C THR A 184 3.76 15.69 -3.94
N LEU A 185 4.67 16.69 -4.02
CA LEU A 185 4.35 18.03 -4.48
C LEU A 185 3.88 18.05 -5.94
N TRP A 186 4.58 17.34 -6.82
CA TRP A 186 4.15 17.18 -8.22
C TRP A 186 2.75 16.64 -8.34
N TYR A 187 2.46 15.57 -7.60
CA TYR A 187 1.14 14.96 -7.64
C TYR A 187 0.04 15.89 -7.14
N LEU A 188 0.27 16.60 -6.02
CA LEU A 188 -0.75 17.44 -5.39
C LEU A 188 -0.97 18.76 -6.15
N THR A 189 0.08 19.36 -6.70
CA THR A 189 0.01 20.70 -7.33
C THR A 189 -0.06 20.66 -8.84
N GLY A 190 0.36 19.56 -9.48
CA GLY A 190 0.52 19.47 -10.94
C GLY A 190 1.71 20.27 -11.49
N ASP A 191 2.54 20.89 -10.62
CA ASP A 191 3.69 21.68 -11.06
C ASP A 191 4.80 20.79 -11.61
N LYS A 192 5.01 20.88 -12.93
CA LYS A 192 5.99 20.10 -13.69
C LYS A 192 7.44 20.40 -13.30
N ASN A 193 7.72 21.50 -12.60
CA ASN A 193 9.05 21.78 -12.12
C ASN A 193 9.55 20.71 -11.16
N TYR A 194 8.68 20.19 -10.29
CA TYR A 194 9.04 19.09 -9.37
C TYR A 194 9.40 17.80 -10.12
N ALA A 195 8.69 17.49 -11.20
CA ALA A 195 9.02 16.36 -12.06
C ALA A 195 10.41 16.54 -12.68
N SER A 196 10.70 17.74 -13.21
CA SER A 196 12.01 18.08 -13.79
C SER A 196 13.15 18.01 -12.76
N GLU A 197 12.91 18.43 -11.51
CA GLU A 197 13.88 18.31 -10.41
C GLU A 197 14.17 16.83 -10.09
N ILE A 198 13.14 15.96 -10.06
CA ILE A 198 13.32 14.52 -9.86
C ILE A 198 14.19 13.92 -10.98
N GLU A 199 13.84 14.19 -12.24
CA GLU A 199 14.57 13.63 -13.39
C GLU A 199 16.03 14.10 -13.43
N LYS A 200 16.27 15.34 -13.03
CA LYS A 200 17.61 15.96 -13.06
C LYS A 200 18.52 15.47 -11.94
N PHE A 201 18.02 15.43 -10.70
CA PHE A 201 18.84 15.17 -9.53
C PHE A 201 18.74 13.73 -9.01
N TYR A 202 17.64 13.01 -9.33
CA TYR A 202 17.37 11.65 -8.88
C TYR A 202 17.03 10.69 -10.04
N PRO A 203 17.79 10.70 -11.17
CA PRO A 203 17.40 10.01 -12.41
C PRO A 203 17.25 8.48 -12.27
N SER A 204 17.85 7.88 -11.24
CA SER A 204 17.81 6.44 -10.97
C SER A 204 16.83 6.09 -9.84
N SER A 205 16.05 7.05 -9.34
CA SER A 205 15.06 6.81 -8.30
C SER A 205 13.78 6.18 -8.87
N VAL A 206 13.02 5.55 -7.99
CA VAL A 206 11.69 5.05 -8.33
C VAL A 206 10.77 6.21 -8.71
N GLU A 207 10.91 7.35 -8.02
CA GLU A 207 10.13 8.56 -8.31
C GLU A 207 10.38 9.07 -9.74
N ALA A 208 11.62 8.99 -10.24
CA ALA A 208 11.93 9.35 -11.63
C ALA A 208 11.25 8.41 -12.62
N ALA A 209 11.26 7.11 -12.36
CA ALA A 209 10.56 6.14 -13.21
C ALA A 209 9.04 6.36 -13.22
N ILE A 210 8.46 6.76 -12.07
CA ILE A 210 7.03 7.10 -11.96
C ILE A 210 6.70 8.33 -12.80
N VAL A 211 7.48 9.41 -12.66
CA VAL A 211 7.25 10.67 -13.39
C VAL A 211 7.37 10.48 -14.90
N LYS A 212 8.29 9.61 -15.34
CA LYS A 212 8.44 9.23 -16.76
C LYS A 212 7.34 8.32 -17.28
N GLY A 213 6.58 7.69 -16.38
CA GLY A 213 5.59 6.67 -16.75
C GLY A 213 6.19 5.29 -17.04
N ASP A 214 7.46 5.06 -16.69
CA ASP A 214 8.15 3.78 -16.90
C ASP A 214 7.67 2.69 -15.92
N VAL A 215 7.09 3.08 -14.79
CA VAL A 215 6.53 2.18 -13.78
C VAL A 215 5.22 2.71 -13.26
N GLN A 216 4.31 1.79 -12.95
CA GLN A 216 3.12 2.10 -12.18
C GLN A 216 3.43 2.00 -10.69
N LEU A 217 2.94 2.96 -9.89
CA LEU A 217 2.95 2.83 -8.44
C LEU A 217 1.94 1.77 -8.04
N LEU A 218 2.45 0.56 -7.80
CA LEU A 218 1.68 -0.48 -7.16
C LEU A 218 2.49 -0.98 -5.96
N PRO A 219 1.93 -0.85 -4.76
CA PRO A 219 0.62 -0.28 -4.39
C PRO A 219 0.61 1.25 -4.47
N THR A 220 -0.52 1.81 -4.86
CA THR A 220 -0.70 3.27 -5.00
C THR A 220 -0.59 3.95 -3.63
N PRO A 221 0.27 4.94 -3.43
CA PRO A 221 0.32 5.70 -2.20
C PRO A 221 -1.03 6.36 -1.87
N PHE A 222 -1.37 6.43 -0.59
CA PHE A 222 -2.65 6.98 -0.14
C PHE A 222 -2.89 8.43 -0.61
N TRP A 223 -1.84 9.26 -0.70
CA TRP A 223 -1.94 10.65 -1.11
C TRP A 223 -2.40 10.86 -2.57
N PHE A 224 -2.47 9.79 -3.39
CA PHE A 224 -3.17 9.86 -4.68
C PHE A 224 -4.68 10.11 -4.52
N PHE A 225 -5.24 9.82 -3.39
CA PHE A 225 -6.66 9.99 -3.11
C PHE A 225 -6.99 11.24 -2.29
N VAL A 226 -5.97 12.00 -1.80
CA VAL A 226 -6.24 13.26 -1.09
C VAL A 226 -6.70 14.35 -2.06
N PRO A 227 -7.48 15.35 -1.58
CA PRO A 227 -7.94 16.44 -2.44
C PRO A 227 -6.79 17.21 -3.07
N LYS A 228 -6.89 17.50 -4.38
CA LYS A 228 -5.90 18.30 -5.10
C LYS A 228 -6.29 19.78 -5.06
N THR A 229 -5.30 20.67 -5.10
CA THR A 229 -5.56 22.11 -5.30
C THR A 229 -6.15 22.33 -6.71
N GLY A 230 -7.22 23.12 -6.78
CA GLY A 230 -8.07 23.25 -7.99
C GLY A 230 -7.43 23.87 -9.23
N GLU A 231 -6.12 24.16 -9.27
CA GLU A 231 -5.42 24.69 -10.45
C GLU A 231 -4.75 23.63 -11.34
N ALA A 232 -4.93 22.35 -11.02
CA ALA A 232 -4.29 21.24 -11.74
C ALA A 232 -5.10 20.71 -12.95
N GLU A 233 -5.92 21.55 -13.63
CA GLU A 233 -6.65 21.11 -14.83
C GLU A 233 -5.82 20.97 -16.11
N GLN A 234 -4.50 21.08 -16.08
CA GLN A 234 -3.68 20.96 -17.29
C GLN A 234 -2.43 20.08 -17.16
N GLY A 235 -2.51 19.05 -16.38
CA GLY A 235 -1.52 18.00 -16.39
C GLY A 235 -2.23 16.67 -16.43
N THR A 236 -2.71 16.27 -17.62
CA THR A 236 -3.29 14.97 -17.85
C THR A 236 -2.27 13.87 -17.73
N GLY A 237 -1.84 13.60 -16.52
CA GLY A 237 -1.52 12.25 -16.13
C GLY A 237 -2.84 11.54 -15.84
N THR A 238 -3.67 11.37 -16.85
CA THR A 238 -4.75 10.41 -16.80
C THR A 238 -4.08 9.06 -16.70
N PHE A 239 -3.92 8.56 -15.49
CA PHE A 239 -3.70 7.14 -15.30
C PHE A 239 -5.02 6.45 -15.63
N THR A 240 -5.33 6.39 -16.93
CA THR A 240 -6.22 5.40 -17.44
C THR A 240 -5.59 4.07 -17.09
N LEU A 241 -6.29 3.29 -16.29
CA LEU A 241 -6.11 1.84 -16.27
C LEU A 241 -6.46 1.36 -17.68
N SER A 242 -5.51 1.53 -18.61
CA SER A 242 -5.64 1.00 -19.95
C SER A 242 -5.50 -0.50 -19.84
N GLU A 243 -6.61 -1.17 -20.05
CA GLU A 243 -6.77 -2.36 -20.83
C GLU A 243 -5.54 -3.24 -20.91
N TYR A 244 -5.51 -4.23 -20.04
CA TYR A 244 -4.79 -5.45 -20.33
C TYR A 244 -5.62 -6.20 -21.37
N ASP A 245 -5.35 -5.91 -22.67
CA ASP A 245 -5.84 -6.71 -23.78
C ASP A 245 -5.27 -8.11 -23.68
N ALA A 246 -6.05 -9.02 -23.11
CA ALA A 246 -5.90 -10.42 -23.38
C ALA A 246 -6.36 -10.63 -24.84
N LYS A 247 -5.40 -10.72 -25.75
CA LYS A 247 -5.66 -11.27 -27.10
C LYS A 247 -6.11 -12.70 -26.92
N ASP A 248 -7.38 -12.94 -27.16
CA ASP A 248 -7.88 -14.25 -27.57
C ASP A 248 -8.39 -14.12 -29.00
N ASP A 249 -7.68 -14.81 -29.91
CA ASP A 249 -8.06 -14.98 -31.28
C ASP A 249 -9.23 -15.94 -31.38
N SER A 250 -10.39 -15.49 -31.86
CA SER A 250 -11.13 -16.23 -32.90
C SER A 250 -12.50 -15.62 -33.22
N ILE A 251 -12.58 -15.04 -34.40
CA ILE A 251 -13.57 -15.25 -35.49
C ILE A 251 -15.08 -15.26 -35.11
N ASN A 252 -15.89 -14.31 -35.50
CA ASN A 252 -16.63 -14.29 -36.75
C ASN A 252 -17.56 -13.07 -36.89
N GLN A 253 -17.80 -12.75 -38.16
CA GLN A 253 -18.51 -11.65 -38.76
C GLN A 253 -20.03 -11.71 -38.56
N ASN A 254 -20.61 -10.51 -38.74
CA ASN A 254 -21.99 -10.18 -39.17
C ASN A 254 -23.03 -10.07 -38.04
N ASP A 255 -23.47 -8.84 -37.75
CA ASP A 255 -24.57 -8.20 -38.48
C ASP A 255 -24.74 -6.75 -38.04
N ALA A 256 -24.88 -5.91 -39.02
CA ALA A 256 -25.30 -4.53 -38.86
C ALA A 256 -26.75 -4.48 -38.36
N ASN A 257 -26.98 -3.79 -37.24
CA ASN A 257 -28.17 -2.95 -37.12
C ASN A 257 -27.95 -1.86 -36.08
N SER A 258 -28.15 -0.66 -36.54
CA SER A 258 -28.18 0.60 -35.84
C SER A 258 -29.28 0.61 -34.78
N GLU A 259 -28.89 0.87 -33.51
CA GLU A 259 -29.74 1.63 -32.60
C GLU A 259 -28.83 2.45 -31.67
N ASN A 260 -29.11 3.76 -31.62
CA ASN A 260 -28.49 4.76 -30.76
C ASN A 260 -28.63 4.36 -29.27
N GLU A 261 -27.68 3.64 -28.72
CA GLU A 261 -27.54 3.58 -27.27
C GLU A 261 -26.79 4.84 -26.81
N THR A 262 -27.54 5.76 -26.22
CA THR A 262 -27.01 6.85 -25.41
C THR A 262 -26.15 6.22 -24.29
N LYS A 263 -24.84 6.40 -24.35
CA LYS A 263 -23.89 6.01 -23.32
C LYS A 263 -24.37 6.58 -21.99
N THR A 264 -24.94 5.74 -21.14
CA THR A 264 -25.48 6.17 -19.85
C THR A 264 -24.31 6.21 -18.87
N THR A 265 -23.81 7.39 -18.58
CA THR A 265 -22.78 7.63 -17.58
C THR A 265 -23.25 7.10 -16.22
N LYS A 266 -22.41 6.36 -15.53
CA LYS A 266 -22.64 5.86 -14.16
C LYS A 266 -21.72 6.60 -13.21
N TRP A 267 -22.16 6.76 -11.97
CA TRP A 267 -21.40 7.46 -10.93
C TRP A 267 -21.03 6.50 -9.81
N GLN A 268 -19.74 6.24 -9.64
CA GLN A 268 -19.23 5.43 -8.54
C GLN A 268 -19.13 6.27 -7.27
N LEU A 269 -19.72 5.78 -6.18
CA LEU A 269 -19.69 6.41 -4.85
C LEU A 269 -18.70 5.76 -3.89
N GLY A 270 -18.43 4.47 -4.07
CA GLY A 270 -17.54 3.76 -3.16
C GLY A 270 -17.16 2.38 -3.65
N LEU A 271 -16.02 1.89 -3.15
CA LEU A 271 -15.48 0.55 -3.38
C LEU A 271 -15.24 -0.12 -2.03
N PHE A 272 -15.83 -1.27 -1.77
CA PHE A 272 -15.83 -1.95 -0.49
C PHE A 272 -15.32 -3.38 -0.59
N LYS A 273 -14.56 -3.83 0.41
CA LYS A 273 -14.13 -5.24 0.52
C LYS A 273 -15.24 -6.18 1.05
N THR A 274 -16.28 -5.61 1.68
CA THR A 274 -17.41 -6.37 2.23
C THR A 274 -18.73 -5.87 1.68
N GLU A 275 -19.62 -6.81 1.37
CA GLU A 275 -20.95 -6.49 0.86
C GLU A 275 -21.80 -5.70 1.88
N SER A 276 -21.62 -5.96 3.16
CA SER A 276 -22.32 -5.26 4.23
C SER A 276 -22.02 -3.76 4.25
N ASN A 277 -20.76 -3.36 4.06
CA ASN A 277 -20.39 -1.94 4.02
C ASN A 277 -20.92 -1.25 2.75
N ALA A 278 -20.91 -1.95 1.61
CA ALA A 278 -21.53 -1.44 0.39
C ALA A 278 -23.04 -1.26 0.56
N LYS A 279 -23.73 -2.19 1.23
CA LYS A 279 -25.16 -2.08 1.52
C LYS A 279 -25.52 -0.91 2.43
N LEU A 280 -24.68 -0.59 3.43
CA LEU A 280 -24.89 0.58 4.29
C LEU A 280 -24.92 1.87 3.47
N LEU A 281 -23.93 2.06 2.58
CA LEU A 281 -23.89 3.23 1.69
C LEU A 281 -25.07 3.20 0.70
N LEU A 282 -25.38 2.04 0.11
CA LEU A 282 -26.52 1.89 -0.81
C LEU A 282 -27.83 2.35 -0.15
N ASP A 283 -28.13 1.85 1.06
CA ASP A 283 -29.36 2.17 1.78
C ASP A 283 -29.46 3.66 2.11
N GLU A 284 -28.32 4.30 2.44
CA GLU A 284 -28.28 5.73 2.70
C GLU A 284 -28.56 6.55 1.42
N VAL A 285 -27.94 6.20 0.31
CA VAL A 285 -28.05 6.89 -0.97
C VAL A 285 -29.46 6.73 -1.56
N VAL A 286 -30.03 5.53 -1.47
CA VAL A 286 -31.42 5.24 -1.91
C VAL A 286 -32.42 6.04 -1.06
N LYS A 287 -32.23 6.15 0.27
CA LYS A 287 -33.08 6.99 1.14
C LYS A 287 -33.06 8.47 0.75
N LYS A 288 -31.98 8.95 0.17
CA LYS A 288 -31.87 10.33 -0.37
C LYS A 288 -32.45 10.47 -1.80
N GLY A 289 -33.02 9.39 -2.36
CA GLY A 289 -33.76 9.43 -3.64
C GLY A 289 -32.91 9.23 -4.88
N PHE A 290 -31.72 8.65 -4.78
CA PHE A 290 -30.88 8.30 -5.91
C PHE A 290 -31.11 6.86 -6.38
N ASP A 291 -31.06 6.60 -7.70
CA ASP A 291 -31.11 5.25 -8.28
C ASP A 291 -29.74 4.58 -8.18
N ALA A 292 -29.46 4.05 -7.00
CA ALA A 292 -28.19 3.40 -6.67
C ALA A 292 -28.32 1.87 -6.69
N TYR A 293 -27.20 1.19 -7.01
CA TYR A 293 -27.11 -0.27 -6.97
C TYR A 293 -25.68 -0.71 -6.65
N ILE A 294 -25.53 -1.98 -6.25
CA ILE A 294 -24.23 -2.60 -6.02
C ILE A 294 -23.89 -3.51 -7.19
N THR A 295 -22.65 -3.43 -7.65
CA THR A 295 -22.03 -4.45 -8.50
C THR A 295 -20.82 -5.03 -7.78
N SER A 296 -20.34 -6.20 -8.23
CA SER A 296 -19.12 -6.80 -7.67
C SER A 296 -18.12 -7.08 -8.75
N GLU A 297 -16.85 -6.84 -8.45
CA GLU A 297 -15.72 -7.11 -9.33
C GLU A 297 -14.73 -8.03 -8.60
N LYS A 298 -14.35 -9.13 -9.25
CA LYS A 298 -13.30 -10.02 -8.76
C LYS A 298 -12.00 -9.67 -9.45
N ARG A 299 -11.03 -9.17 -8.70
CA ARG A 299 -9.70 -8.83 -9.23
C ARG A 299 -8.84 -10.08 -9.41
N ALA A 300 -7.74 -9.96 -10.17
CA ALA A 300 -6.78 -11.04 -10.43
C ALA A 300 -6.21 -11.66 -9.13
N SER A 301 -6.15 -10.89 -8.04
CA SER A 301 -5.80 -11.38 -6.69
C SER A 301 -6.82 -12.32 -6.04
N GLY A 302 -7.96 -12.57 -6.70
CA GLY A 302 -9.08 -13.34 -6.13
C GLY A 302 -9.98 -12.55 -5.18
N THR A 303 -9.61 -11.32 -4.80
CA THR A 303 -10.40 -10.46 -3.92
C THR A 303 -11.61 -9.93 -4.65
N VAL A 304 -12.80 -10.09 -4.03
CA VAL A 304 -14.05 -9.52 -4.53
C VAL A 304 -14.24 -8.15 -3.90
N TYR A 305 -14.49 -7.14 -4.74
CA TYR A 305 -14.86 -5.79 -4.32
C TYR A 305 -16.32 -5.53 -4.67
N TYR A 306 -17.00 -4.79 -3.81
CA TYR A 306 -18.38 -4.35 -3.97
C TYR A 306 -18.39 -2.87 -4.26
N ILE A 307 -19.00 -2.47 -5.39
CA ILE A 307 -18.98 -1.11 -5.91
C ILE A 307 -20.39 -0.56 -5.84
N VAL A 308 -20.57 0.60 -5.21
CA VAL A 308 -21.84 1.31 -5.20
C VAL A 308 -21.87 2.29 -6.34
N LEU A 309 -22.82 2.12 -7.25
CA LEU A 309 -23.02 2.90 -8.45
C LEU A 309 -24.38 3.60 -8.42
N VAL A 310 -24.43 4.82 -8.98
CA VAL A 310 -25.68 5.56 -9.23
C VAL A 310 -25.80 5.80 -10.73
N ARG A 311 -26.99 5.54 -11.29
CA ARG A 311 -27.27 5.81 -12.69
C ARG A 311 -27.50 7.29 -12.94
N GLU A 312 -26.97 7.78 -14.07
CA GLU A 312 -27.37 9.10 -14.55
C GLU A 312 -28.85 9.11 -14.93
N ASP A 313 -29.53 10.19 -14.64
CA ASP A 313 -30.93 10.38 -15.01
C ASP A 313 -31.07 11.30 -16.24
N LYS A 314 -32.29 11.50 -16.70
CA LYS A 314 -32.58 12.32 -17.87
C LYS A 314 -32.21 13.80 -17.71
N THR A 315 -31.92 14.26 -16.50
CA THR A 315 -31.58 15.65 -16.22
C THR A 315 -30.09 15.95 -16.41
N GLY A 316 -29.22 14.90 -16.43
CA GLY A 316 -27.77 15.03 -16.63
C GLY A 316 -27.05 15.74 -15.48
N ASN A 317 -27.65 15.82 -14.27
CA ASN A 317 -27.10 16.54 -13.15
C ASN A 317 -26.97 15.69 -11.85
N VAL A 318 -27.00 14.36 -11.99
CA VAL A 318 -26.93 13.45 -10.84
C VAL A 318 -25.64 13.65 -10.04
N ALA A 319 -24.51 13.90 -10.71
CA ALA A 319 -23.24 14.17 -10.03
C ALA A 319 -23.29 15.41 -9.12
N GLU A 320 -23.91 16.50 -9.61
CA GLU A 320 -24.03 17.73 -8.84
C GLU A 320 -24.95 17.53 -7.61
N ARG A 321 -26.04 16.80 -7.81
CA ARG A 321 -26.97 16.44 -6.72
C ARG A 321 -26.32 15.54 -5.68
N LEU A 322 -25.50 14.56 -6.11
CA LEU A 322 -24.74 13.70 -5.20
C LEU A 322 -23.75 14.51 -4.38
N ARG A 323 -22.97 15.39 -5.00
CA ARG A 323 -22.02 16.27 -4.30
C ARG A 323 -22.74 17.20 -3.33
N SER A 324 -23.87 17.78 -3.74
CA SER A 324 -24.71 18.63 -2.87
C SER A 324 -25.30 17.85 -1.69
N ALA A 325 -25.50 16.54 -1.84
CA ALA A 325 -25.94 15.64 -0.78
C ALA A 325 -24.82 15.14 0.11
N GLY A 326 -23.55 15.56 -0.16
CA GLY A 326 -22.36 15.22 0.62
C GLY A 326 -21.67 13.93 0.17
N TYR A 327 -21.90 13.46 -1.07
CA TYR A 327 -21.23 12.27 -1.62
C TYR A 327 -20.21 12.67 -2.67
N ASP A 328 -19.00 12.12 -2.54
CA ASP A 328 -18.04 12.12 -3.63
C ASP A 328 -18.45 11.08 -4.68
N CYS A 329 -18.41 11.45 -5.96
CA CYS A 329 -18.78 10.57 -7.05
C CYS A 329 -17.85 10.73 -8.25
N TYR A 330 -17.55 9.60 -8.91
CA TYR A 330 -16.67 9.51 -10.06
C TYR A 330 -17.42 8.91 -11.23
N ALA A 331 -17.27 9.50 -12.44
CA ALA A 331 -17.84 8.93 -13.64
C ALA A 331 -17.16 7.60 -13.98
N VAL A 332 -17.98 6.58 -14.28
CA VAL A 332 -17.51 5.27 -14.77
C VAL A 332 -18.37 4.88 -15.98
N ASP A 333 -17.74 4.25 -16.95
CA ASP A 333 -18.40 3.78 -18.18
C ASP A 333 -19.12 2.43 -17.98
#